data_3f264f8c4ad9641fb18ad5efa560ca08
#
_entry.id   3f264f8c4ad9641fb18ad5efa560ca08
#
_cell.length_a   1.000
_cell.length_b   1.000
_cell.length_c   1.000
_cell.angle_alpha   90.00
_cell.angle_beta   90.00
_cell.angle_gamma   90.00
#
_symmetry.space_group_name_H-M   'P 1'
#
loop_
_entity.id
_entity.type
_entity.pdbx_description
1 polymer ?
#
loop_
_entity_poly.entity_id
_entity_poly.type
_entity_poly.pdbx_seq_one_letter_code
_entity_poly.pdbx_strand_id
1 'polypeptide(L)'
;MKITDLFQKNIKYFVLVLVGIVCVILAAVPGNDGNNFSNVEKRLKTTLEMAEGVGEVDVMLTFDENKKVEGAIIVAEGAENTSVKKNLHDSAVAVLNLPDYKVKILIKKK
;
A
#
# COMPACT_ATOMS: atom_id res chain seq x y z
N MET A 1 -14.53 11.74 -39.46
CA MET A 1 -13.82 10.58 -38.89
C MET A 1 -14.62 10.00 -37.75
N LYS A 2 -14.90 8.72 -37.80
CA LYS A 2 -15.67 8.09 -36.74
C LYS A 2 -14.81 7.90 -35.50
N ILE A 3 -15.42 8.02 -34.35
CA ILE A 3 -14.72 7.85 -33.06
C ILE A 3 -14.10 6.46 -32.94
N THR A 4 -14.80 5.44 -33.48
CA THR A 4 -14.31 4.07 -33.49
C THR A 4 -13.02 3.89 -34.30
N ASP A 5 -12.90 4.59 -35.42
CA ASP A 5 -11.68 4.53 -36.23
C ASP A 5 -10.52 5.21 -35.50
N LEU A 6 -10.77 6.35 -34.87
CA LEU A 6 -9.79 7.06 -34.09
C LEU A 6 -9.33 6.19 -32.93
N PHE A 7 -10.27 5.54 -32.27
CA PHE A 7 -10.02 4.68 -31.13
C PHE A 7 -9.15 3.49 -31.51
N GLN A 8 -9.49 2.80 -32.60
CA GLN A 8 -8.73 1.64 -33.08
C GLN A 8 -7.33 2.00 -33.54
N LYS A 9 -7.24 3.12 -34.24
CA LYS A 9 -5.96 3.56 -34.81
C LYS A 9 -4.99 4.03 -33.76
N ASN A 10 -5.51 4.67 -32.70
CA ASN A 10 -4.70 5.30 -31.66
C ASN A 10 -4.94 4.71 -30.28
N ILE A 11 -5.37 3.46 -30.21
CA ILE A 11 -5.69 2.83 -28.93
C ILE A 11 -4.49 2.83 -27.98
N LYS A 12 -3.29 2.69 -28.52
CA LYS A 12 -2.06 2.71 -27.75
C LYS A 12 -1.86 4.07 -27.06
N TYR A 13 -2.08 5.13 -27.79
CA TYR A 13 -1.99 6.50 -27.25
C TYR A 13 -3.14 6.80 -26.31
N PHE A 14 -4.31 6.27 -26.62
CA PHE A 14 -5.49 6.43 -25.78
C PHE A 14 -5.26 5.82 -24.40
N VAL A 15 -4.67 4.63 -24.34
CA VAL A 15 -4.34 3.96 -23.08
C VAL A 15 -3.33 4.78 -22.29
N LEU A 16 -2.30 5.31 -22.97
CA LEU A 16 -1.29 6.15 -22.32
C LEU A 16 -1.91 7.41 -21.73
N VAL A 17 -2.83 8.04 -22.47
CA VAL A 17 -3.53 9.24 -21.99
C VAL A 17 -4.40 8.91 -20.76
N LEU A 18 -5.11 7.78 -20.80
CA LEU A 18 -5.93 7.35 -19.66
C LEU A 18 -5.08 7.12 -18.42
N VAL A 19 -3.96 6.43 -18.58
CA VAL A 19 -3.04 6.19 -17.47
C VAL A 19 -2.53 7.50 -16.91
N GLY A 20 -2.18 8.44 -17.78
CA GLY A 20 -1.74 9.77 -17.36
C GLY A 20 -2.81 10.52 -16.59
N ILE A 21 -4.06 10.48 -17.05
CA ILE A 21 -5.18 11.13 -16.37
C ILE A 21 -5.40 10.51 -15.00
N VAL A 22 -5.38 9.18 -14.91
CA VAL A 22 -5.56 8.49 -13.63
C VAL A 22 -4.44 8.88 -12.66
N CYS A 23 -3.20 8.94 -13.13
CA CYS A 23 -2.07 9.36 -12.30
C CYS A 23 -2.26 10.77 -11.78
N VAL A 24 -2.71 11.69 -12.64
CA VAL A 24 -2.96 13.09 -12.24
C VAL A 24 -4.08 13.16 -11.19
N ILE A 25 -5.16 12.42 -11.40
CA ILE A 25 -6.28 12.39 -10.44
C ILE A 25 -5.80 11.87 -9.10
N LEU A 26 -5.01 10.80 -9.08
CA LEU A 26 -4.47 10.24 -7.84
C LEU A 26 -3.52 11.22 -7.15
N ALA A 27 -2.73 11.94 -7.91
CA ALA A 27 -1.80 12.93 -7.36
C ALA A 27 -2.51 14.19 -6.88
N ALA A 28 -3.67 14.50 -7.45
CA ALA A 28 -4.40 15.73 -7.16
C ALA A 28 -5.45 15.57 -6.07
N VAL A 29 -5.52 14.42 -5.42
CA VAL A 29 -6.50 14.20 -4.33
C VAL A 29 -6.27 15.23 -3.24
N PRO A 30 -7.29 16.04 -2.92
CA PRO A 30 -7.11 17.12 -1.93
C PRO A 30 -7.02 16.56 -0.51
N GLY A 31 -6.41 17.35 0.37
CA GLY A 31 -6.36 17.03 1.78
C GLY A 31 -5.24 16.10 2.19
N ASN A 32 -4.31 15.84 1.31
CA ASN A 32 -3.22 14.90 1.59
C ASN A 32 -2.00 15.56 2.20
N ASP A 33 -1.98 16.86 2.29
CA ASP A 33 -0.85 17.55 2.89
C ASP A 33 -0.81 17.27 4.38
N GLY A 34 0.24 16.67 4.85
CA GLY A 34 0.39 16.27 6.23
C GLY A 34 -0.27 14.95 6.58
N ASN A 35 -1.10 14.39 5.71
CA ASN A 35 -1.80 13.13 5.96
C ASN A 35 -1.31 11.98 5.10
N ASN A 36 -0.28 12.19 4.29
CA ASN A 36 0.24 11.14 3.43
C ASN A 36 0.69 9.91 4.20
N PHE A 37 1.27 10.12 5.37
CA PHE A 37 1.75 9.03 6.21
C PHE A 37 0.59 8.22 6.77
N SER A 38 -0.45 8.91 7.24
CA SER A 38 -1.67 8.25 7.71
C SER A 38 -2.34 7.44 6.62
N ASN A 39 -2.33 7.95 5.39
CA ASN A 39 -2.91 7.26 4.26
C ASN A 39 -2.15 5.98 3.93
N VAL A 40 -0.83 6.01 3.98
CA VAL A 40 -0.01 4.82 3.75
C VAL A 40 -0.30 3.76 4.82
N GLU A 41 -0.37 4.19 6.08
CA GLU A 41 -0.69 3.29 7.19
C GLU A 41 -2.07 2.66 7.01
N LYS A 42 -3.08 3.46 6.66
CA LYS A 42 -4.43 2.97 6.44
C LYS A 42 -4.51 1.98 5.29
N ARG A 43 -3.84 2.28 4.19
CA ARG A 43 -3.85 1.41 3.02
C ARG A 43 -3.16 0.10 3.31
N LEU A 44 -2.04 0.15 3.99
CA LEU A 44 -1.32 -1.04 4.38
C LEU A 44 -2.16 -1.87 5.35
N LYS A 45 -2.75 -1.24 6.36
CA LYS A 45 -3.65 -1.89 7.29
C LYS A 45 -4.78 -2.63 6.56
N THR A 46 -5.49 -1.92 5.69
CA THR A 46 -6.62 -2.49 4.95
C THR A 46 -6.17 -3.66 4.08
N THR A 47 -5.05 -3.51 3.40
CA THR A 47 -4.51 -4.56 2.53
C THR A 47 -4.14 -5.81 3.33
N LEU A 48 -3.49 -5.62 4.46
CA LEU A 48 -3.08 -6.74 5.31
C LEU A 48 -4.29 -7.44 5.93
N GLU A 49 -5.34 -6.70 6.27
CA GLU A 49 -6.56 -7.30 6.83
C GLU A 49 -7.30 -8.17 5.82
N MET A 50 -7.06 -7.97 4.54
CA MET A 50 -7.63 -8.82 3.49
C MET A 50 -6.94 -10.17 3.38
N ALA A 51 -5.79 -10.34 3.98
CA ALA A 51 -5.04 -11.60 3.89
C ALA A 51 -5.74 -12.70 4.68
N GLU A 52 -5.64 -13.92 4.16
CA GLU A 52 -6.24 -15.09 4.80
C GLU A 52 -5.63 -15.33 6.17
N GLY A 53 -6.47 -15.57 7.17
CA GLY A 53 -6.04 -15.86 8.53
C GLY A 53 -5.74 -14.64 9.36
N VAL A 54 -5.87 -13.44 8.79
CA VAL A 54 -5.59 -12.18 9.48
C VAL A 54 -6.90 -11.53 9.90
N GLY A 55 -6.97 -11.14 11.16
CA GLY A 55 -8.09 -10.35 11.67
C GLY A 55 -7.78 -8.87 11.64
N GLU A 56 -8.01 -8.17 12.75
CA GLU A 56 -7.73 -6.75 12.84
C GLU A 56 -6.24 -6.49 12.88
N VAL A 57 -5.81 -5.46 12.16
CA VAL A 57 -4.40 -5.08 12.04
C VAL A 57 -4.23 -3.60 12.39
N ASP A 58 -3.20 -3.30 13.15
CA ASP A 58 -2.74 -1.93 13.37
C ASP A 58 -1.33 -1.79 12.84
N VAL A 59 -1.06 -0.68 12.18
CA VAL A 59 0.23 -0.42 11.55
C VAL A 59 0.79 0.90 12.07
N MET A 60 2.06 0.87 12.47
CA MET A 60 2.79 2.08 12.82
C MET A 60 4.04 2.15 11.95
N LEU A 61 4.21 3.26 11.26
CA LEU A 61 5.37 3.50 10.42
C LEU A 61 6.24 4.58 11.03
N THR A 62 7.55 4.41 10.88
CA THR A 62 8.50 5.46 11.23
C THR A 62 9.14 6.00 9.96
N PHE A 63 9.48 7.28 9.98
CA PHE A 63 9.99 7.98 8.81
C PHE A 63 11.32 8.65 9.12
N ASP A 64 12.18 8.73 8.11
CA ASP A 64 13.45 9.42 8.23
C ASP A 64 13.28 10.92 7.95
N GLU A 65 14.39 11.66 7.94
CA GLU A 65 14.41 13.09 7.69
C GLU A 65 13.88 13.45 6.30
N ASN A 66 13.99 12.53 5.35
CA ASN A 66 13.53 12.73 3.98
C ASN A 66 12.08 12.27 3.79
N LYS A 67 11.38 11.95 4.88
CA LYS A 67 9.99 11.50 4.87
C LYS A 67 9.82 10.15 4.18
N LYS A 68 10.87 9.36 4.12
CA LYS A 68 10.80 7.98 3.63
C LYS A 68 10.57 7.04 4.79
N VAL A 69 9.84 5.95 4.54
CA VAL A 69 9.59 4.95 5.58
C VAL A 69 10.90 4.35 6.01
N GLU A 70 11.19 4.38 7.30
CA GLU A 70 12.40 3.84 7.87
C GLU A 70 12.17 2.51 8.57
N GLY A 71 10.99 2.32 9.13
CA GLY A 71 10.64 1.09 9.83
C GLY A 71 9.15 0.91 9.95
N ALA A 72 8.73 -0.28 10.33
CA ALA A 72 7.32 -0.61 10.46
C ALA A 72 7.10 -1.58 11.61
N ILE A 73 6.03 -1.35 12.37
CA ILE A 73 5.54 -2.28 13.38
C ILE A 73 4.10 -2.60 13.00
N ILE A 74 3.81 -3.87 12.88
CA ILE A 74 2.48 -4.37 12.53
C ILE A 74 1.99 -5.23 13.68
N VAL A 75 0.85 -4.86 14.25
CA VAL A 75 0.20 -5.63 15.32
C VAL A 75 -1.03 -6.26 14.71
N ALA A 76 -1.10 -7.59 14.68
CA ALA A 76 -2.13 -8.28 13.92
C ALA A 76 -2.74 -9.45 14.70
N GLU A 77 -4.06 -9.57 14.61
CA GLU A 77 -4.76 -10.77 15.04
C GLU A 77 -4.46 -11.88 14.01
N GLY A 78 -4.20 -13.07 14.50
CA GLY A 78 -3.84 -14.20 13.64
C GLY A 78 -2.35 -14.40 13.49
N ALA A 79 -1.52 -13.46 13.96
CA ALA A 79 -0.07 -13.54 13.84
C ALA A 79 0.55 -14.62 14.74
N GLU A 80 -0.21 -15.20 15.64
CA GLU A 80 0.23 -16.38 16.38
C GLU A 80 0.46 -17.58 15.45
N ASN A 81 -0.16 -17.59 14.29
CA ASN A 81 0.12 -18.58 13.24
C ASN A 81 1.40 -18.15 12.52
N THR A 82 2.39 -19.02 12.50
CA THR A 82 3.70 -18.72 11.92
C THR A 82 3.61 -18.38 10.43
N SER A 83 2.75 -19.07 9.69
CA SER A 83 2.56 -18.80 8.26
C SER A 83 1.97 -17.42 8.02
N VAL A 84 0.99 -17.04 8.83
CA VAL A 84 0.35 -15.71 8.76
C VAL A 84 1.38 -14.64 9.09
N LYS A 85 2.12 -14.82 10.17
CA LYS A 85 3.16 -13.89 10.59
C LYS A 85 4.19 -13.67 9.49
N LYS A 86 4.66 -14.74 8.87
CA LYS A 86 5.63 -14.67 7.78
C LYS A 86 5.07 -13.94 6.58
N ASN A 87 3.83 -14.23 6.20
CA ASN A 87 3.18 -13.57 5.08
C ASN A 87 3.02 -12.08 5.32
N LEU A 88 2.63 -11.69 6.52
CA LEU A 88 2.52 -10.28 6.89
C LEU A 88 3.87 -9.58 6.79
N HIS A 89 4.90 -10.20 7.33
CA HIS A 89 6.24 -9.66 7.32
C HIS A 89 6.75 -9.50 5.88
N ASP A 90 6.65 -10.54 5.08
CA ASP A 90 7.13 -10.52 3.70
C ASP A 90 6.38 -9.50 2.86
N SER A 91 5.07 -9.38 3.07
CA SER A 91 4.25 -8.39 2.36
C SER A 91 4.67 -6.97 2.71
N ALA A 92 4.89 -6.69 3.98
CA ALA A 92 5.32 -5.37 4.42
C ALA A 92 6.71 -5.03 3.88
N VAL A 93 7.63 -5.98 3.92
CA VAL A 93 8.97 -5.81 3.37
C VAL A 93 8.89 -5.44 1.88
N ALA A 94 8.06 -6.15 1.13
CA ALA A 94 7.93 -5.92 -0.30
C ALA A 94 7.30 -4.56 -0.62
N VAL A 95 6.24 -4.21 0.07
CA VAL A 95 5.49 -2.97 -0.20
C VAL A 95 6.28 -1.73 0.25
N LEU A 96 6.91 -1.82 1.42
CA LEU A 96 7.62 -0.68 2.00
C LEU A 96 9.08 -0.60 1.53
N ASN A 97 9.54 -1.63 0.86
CA ASN A 97 10.93 -1.71 0.40
C ASN A 97 11.92 -1.55 1.56
N LEU A 98 11.66 -2.26 2.64
CA LEU A 98 12.48 -2.22 3.85
C LEU A 98 13.23 -3.53 4.02
N PRO A 99 14.41 -3.48 4.67
CA PRO A 99 15.09 -4.73 5.05
C PRO A 99 14.28 -5.48 6.12
N ASP A 100 14.51 -6.79 6.18
CA ASP A 100 13.78 -7.67 7.10
C ASP A 100 13.79 -7.19 8.56
N TYR A 101 14.94 -6.71 9.01
CA TYR A 101 15.12 -6.32 10.40
C TYR A 101 14.40 -5.00 10.76
N LYS A 102 13.88 -4.29 9.78
CA LYS A 102 13.17 -3.03 10.02
C LYS A 102 11.64 -3.21 10.04
N VAL A 103 11.18 -4.43 9.87
CA VAL A 103 9.75 -4.75 9.96
C VAL A 103 9.54 -5.73 11.11
N LYS A 104 8.67 -5.37 12.03
CA LYS A 104 8.35 -6.20 13.19
C LYS A 104 6.86 -6.53 13.19
N ILE A 105 6.55 -7.80 13.39
CA ILE A 105 5.17 -8.26 13.50
C ILE A 105 4.92 -8.66 14.95
N LEU A 106 3.88 -8.10 15.54
CA LEU A 106 3.46 -8.41 16.89
C LEU A 106 2.08 -9.05 16.85
N ILE A 107 1.83 -9.92 17.83
CA ILE A 107 0.54 -10.57 17.95
C ILE A 107 -0.41 -9.63 18.70
N LYS A 108 -1.57 -9.38 18.08
CA LYS A 108 -2.59 -8.54 18.70
C LYS A 108 -3.44 -9.38 19.65
N LYS A 109 -3.60 -8.92 20.86
CA LYS A 109 -4.47 -9.56 21.85
C LYS A 109 -5.92 -9.29 21.51
N LYS A 110 -6.72 -10.29 21.61
CA LYS A 110 -8.16 -10.15 21.46
C LYS A 110 -8.80 -9.59 22.72
#